data_f4d15de3224f37a18ce2533f994a3200
#
_entry.id   f4d15de3224f37a18ce2533f994a3200
#
_cell.length_a   1.000
_cell.length_b   1.000
_cell.length_c   1.000
_cell.angle_alpha   90.00
_cell.angle_beta   90.00
_cell.angle_gamma   90.00
#
_symmetry.space_group_name_H-M   'P 1'
#
loop_
_entity.id
_entity.type
_entity.pdbx_description
1 polymer ?
#
loop_
_entity_poly.entity_id
_entity_poly.type
_entity_poly.pdbx_seq_one_letter_code
_entity_poly.pdbx_strand_id
1 'polypeptide(L)'
;MKKLLLTVALCAATFWVIRAQSQRGTVMIQNSGKKALPQVNIVIEGATPTTSDARGCFEVQLPNHIEGQRLLIQQIAYRDWVVVNQHMVNQWVYAPTKNYRVDMCAKEEYTARVEQFYQIGKTNAKAKYTSAMAQLKQLKEEGKMNSDRYMQRRKEIQAALNTAQEMLDCYVPLLVAINTDYLEPIEKQAQQLVTQGKLDEAIGLYEGLQLEKRLAHDLGLKKQWDEDIESMIPTVERYAQTLVLQGGEESYRKAGDLFKKIADSSPTHMDRNADYANFAYHQRNFTDAETYYKKAIEHSKHLMIWLIGIRN
;
A
#
# COMPACT_ATOMS: atom_id res chain seq x y z
N MET A 1 -34.30 -2.11 53.60
CA MET A 1 -34.30 -1.15 52.49
C MET A 1 -32.89 -0.78 51.97
N LYS A 2 -31.89 -0.45 52.83
CA LYS A 2 -30.52 -0.09 52.37
C LYS A 2 -29.77 -1.20 51.57
N LYS A 3 -29.97 -2.49 51.92
CA LYS A 3 -29.32 -3.62 51.21
C LYS A 3 -29.93 -3.85 49.83
N LEU A 4 -31.24 -3.61 49.65
CA LEU A 4 -31.89 -3.76 48.34
C LEU A 4 -31.47 -2.67 47.34
N LEU A 5 -31.27 -1.44 47.83
CA LEU A 5 -30.78 -0.32 47.03
C LEU A 5 -29.32 -0.53 46.55
N LEU A 6 -28.48 -1.16 47.40
CA LEU A 6 -27.10 -1.46 47.03
C LEU A 6 -27.01 -2.53 45.93
N THR A 7 -27.86 -3.54 45.98
CA THR A 7 -27.92 -4.61 44.97
C THR A 7 -28.40 -4.10 43.61
N VAL A 8 -29.40 -3.22 43.60
CA VAL A 8 -29.91 -2.59 42.38
C VAL A 8 -28.88 -1.64 41.77
N ALA A 9 -28.14 -0.89 42.60
CA ALA A 9 -27.08 -0.02 42.12
C ALA A 9 -25.87 -0.83 41.51
N LEU A 10 -25.54 -1.98 42.11
CA LEU A 10 -24.50 -2.87 41.58
C LEU A 10 -24.92 -3.52 40.25
N CYS A 11 -26.18 -3.96 40.14
CA CYS A 11 -26.73 -4.48 38.87
C CYS A 11 -26.82 -3.39 37.79
N ALA A 12 -27.17 -2.16 38.14
CA ALA A 12 -27.17 -1.05 37.18
C ALA A 12 -25.75 -0.68 36.71
N ALA A 13 -24.76 -0.74 37.60
CA ALA A 13 -23.36 -0.48 37.25
C ALA A 13 -22.76 -1.57 36.31
N THR A 14 -23.17 -2.84 36.46
CA THR A 14 -22.74 -3.92 35.57
C THR A 14 -23.42 -3.87 34.19
N PHE A 15 -24.61 -3.31 34.09
CA PHE A 15 -25.28 -3.10 32.79
C PHE A 15 -24.67 -1.96 31.95
N TRP A 16 -23.91 -1.04 32.55
CA TRP A 16 -23.30 0.09 31.85
C TRP A 16 -21.95 -0.21 31.16
N VAL A 17 -21.40 -1.41 31.28
CA VAL A 17 -20.07 -1.76 30.75
C VAL A 17 -20.13 -2.66 29.53
N ILE A 18 -21.30 -3.10 29.08
CA ILE A 18 -21.38 -3.73 27.74
C ILE A 18 -21.59 -2.59 26.72
N ARG A 19 -20.56 -1.74 26.54
CA ARG A 19 -20.44 -1.03 25.27
C ARG A 19 -20.32 -2.11 24.22
N ALA A 20 -21.30 -2.20 23.34
CA ALA A 20 -21.20 -3.05 22.18
C ALA A 20 -19.87 -2.73 21.47
N GLN A 21 -18.91 -3.66 21.58
CA GLN A 21 -17.63 -3.51 20.92
C GLN A 21 -17.89 -3.60 19.43
N SER A 22 -17.83 -2.49 18.75
CA SER A 22 -18.11 -2.43 17.32
C SER A 22 -17.00 -1.74 16.55
N GLN A 23 -16.81 -2.17 15.32
CA GLN A 23 -15.95 -1.52 14.34
C GLN A 23 -16.79 -0.93 13.24
N ARG A 24 -16.54 0.34 12.92
CA ARG A 24 -17.25 1.06 11.88
C ARG A 24 -16.41 1.19 10.63
N GLY A 25 -17.11 1.27 9.49
CA GLY A 25 -16.48 1.56 8.23
C GLY A 25 -17.47 2.06 7.18
N THR A 26 -16.93 2.40 6.02
CA THR A 26 -17.69 2.85 4.86
C THR A 26 -17.24 2.13 3.61
N VAL A 27 -18.16 1.78 2.74
CA VAL A 27 -17.87 1.22 1.42
C VAL A 27 -18.16 2.28 0.37
N MET A 28 -17.15 2.57 -0.45
CA MET A 28 -17.19 3.63 -1.46
C MET A 28 -16.94 3.05 -2.85
N ILE A 29 -17.54 3.66 -3.85
CA ILE A 29 -17.23 3.37 -5.25
C ILE A 29 -15.98 4.15 -5.61
N GLN A 30 -14.95 3.45 -6.09
CA GLN A 30 -13.68 4.06 -6.46
C GLN A 30 -13.85 5.06 -7.62
N ASN A 31 -13.21 6.22 -7.52
CA ASN A 31 -13.18 7.27 -8.57
C ASN A 31 -14.56 7.76 -9.04
N SER A 32 -15.55 7.75 -8.15
CA SER A 32 -16.95 8.08 -8.49
C SER A 32 -17.44 9.42 -7.94
N GLY A 33 -16.52 10.25 -7.40
CA GLY A 33 -16.88 11.46 -6.68
C GLY A 33 -17.41 11.17 -5.28
N LYS A 34 -16.81 10.19 -4.59
CA LYS A 34 -17.17 9.76 -3.22
C LYS A 34 -18.58 9.19 -3.10
N LYS A 35 -19.05 8.48 -4.12
CA LYS A 35 -20.33 7.77 -4.05
C LYS A 35 -20.24 6.54 -3.16
N ALA A 36 -21.21 6.38 -2.28
CA ALA A 36 -21.35 5.22 -1.41
C ALA A 36 -21.83 3.98 -2.17
N LEU A 37 -21.40 2.79 -1.73
CA LEU A 37 -21.89 1.51 -2.23
C LEU A 37 -22.70 0.78 -1.14
N PRO A 38 -24.04 0.72 -1.26
CA PRO A 38 -24.89 0.02 -0.31
C PRO A 38 -24.91 -1.49 -0.57
N GLN A 39 -25.43 -2.25 0.41
CA GLN A 39 -25.70 -3.69 0.33
C GLN A 39 -24.45 -4.56 0.10
N VAL A 40 -23.27 -4.06 0.44
CA VAL A 40 -22.03 -4.85 0.44
C VAL A 40 -22.03 -5.75 1.67
N ASN A 41 -21.86 -7.05 1.48
CA ASN A 41 -21.74 -8.01 2.56
C ASN A 41 -20.33 -7.99 3.14
N ILE A 42 -20.22 -7.82 4.46
CA ILE A 42 -18.95 -7.78 5.21
C ILE A 42 -18.97 -8.90 6.25
N VAL A 43 -17.98 -9.78 6.17
CA VAL A 43 -17.77 -10.91 7.08
C VAL A 43 -16.37 -10.82 7.68
N ILE A 44 -16.32 -10.66 8.99
CA ILE A 44 -15.09 -10.66 9.80
C ILE A 44 -15.14 -11.85 10.72
N GLU A 45 -14.03 -12.53 10.92
CA GLU A 45 -13.94 -13.69 11.81
C GLU A 45 -14.35 -13.33 13.25
N GLY A 46 -15.17 -14.16 13.86
CA GLY A 46 -15.66 -13.92 15.22
C GLY A 46 -16.74 -12.84 15.35
N ALA A 47 -17.25 -12.33 14.23
CA ALA A 47 -18.29 -11.31 14.18
C ALA A 47 -19.56 -11.78 13.48
N THR A 48 -20.68 -11.14 13.77
CA THR A 48 -21.91 -11.33 12.99
C THR A 48 -21.76 -10.64 11.62
N PRO A 49 -22.04 -11.34 10.51
CA PRO A 49 -22.05 -10.71 9.20
C PRO A 49 -22.95 -9.49 9.14
N THR A 50 -22.51 -8.44 8.46
CA THR A 50 -23.27 -7.20 8.29
C THR A 50 -23.28 -6.75 6.85
N THR A 51 -24.13 -5.79 6.51
CA THR A 51 -24.20 -5.19 5.18
C THR A 51 -24.11 -3.67 5.29
N SER A 52 -23.54 -3.03 4.28
CA SER A 52 -23.51 -1.57 4.21
C SER A 52 -24.90 -0.99 3.96
N ASP A 53 -25.20 0.12 4.61
CA ASP A 53 -26.45 0.87 4.49
C ASP A 53 -26.52 1.72 3.20
N ALA A 54 -27.59 2.51 3.01
CA ALA A 54 -27.78 3.38 1.86
C ALA A 54 -26.67 4.45 1.71
N ARG A 55 -25.94 4.76 2.78
CA ARG A 55 -24.79 5.69 2.80
C ARG A 55 -23.46 4.96 2.70
N GLY A 56 -23.49 3.63 2.45
CA GLY A 56 -22.31 2.78 2.43
C GLY A 56 -21.73 2.49 3.81
N CYS A 57 -22.35 2.96 4.91
CA CYS A 57 -21.85 2.74 6.25
C CYS A 57 -22.14 1.30 6.71
N PHE A 58 -21.20 0.73 7.45
CA PHE A 58 -21.39 -0.55 8.13
C PHE A 58 -20.86 -0.49 9.55
N GLU A 59 -21.42 -1.34 10.40
CA GLU A 59 -20.97 -1.54 11.77
C GLU A 59 -20.96 -3.03 12.07
N VAL A 60 -19.79 -3.53 12.48
CA VAL A 60 -19.57 -4.95 12.81
C VAL A 60 -19.42 -5.09 14.31
N GLN A 61 -20.24 -5.93 14.94
CA GLN A 61 -20.15 -6.25 16.36
C GLN A 61 -19.02 -7.24 16.61
N LEU A 62 -18.10 -6.88 17.51
CA LEU A 62 -16.86 -7.62 17.82
C LEU A 62 -16.75 -7.87 19.33
N PRO A 63 -17.64 -8.67 19.94
CA PRO A 63 -17.80 -8.74 21.40
C PRO A 63 -16.56 -9.26 22.15
N ASN A 64 -15.66 -9.96 21.47
CA ASN A 64 -14.48 -10.61 22.08
C ASN A 64 -13.16 -10.05 21.57
N HIS A 65 -13.15 -8.88 20.89
CA HIS A 65 -11.93 -8.31 20.36
C HIS A 65 -11.33 -7.26 21.29
N ILE A 66 -10.01 -7.22 21.33
CA ILE A 66 -9.23 -6.25 22.11
C ILE A 66 -8.73 -5.18 21.16
N GLU A 67 -8.73 -3.91 21.58
CA GLU A 67 -8.21 -2.82 20.79
C GLU A 67 -6.75 -3.10 20.35
N GLY A 68 -6.46 -2.88 19.06
CA GLY A 68 -5.20 -3.24 18.41
C GLY A 68 -5.15 -4.68 17.86
N GLN A 69 -6.11 -5.54 18.19
CA GLN A 69 -6.18 -6.90 17.64
C GLN A 69 -6.49 -6.85 16.14
N ARG A 70 -5.75 -7.63 15.34
CA ARG A 70 -5.97 -7.73 13.88
C ARG A 70 -7.34 -8.31 13.57
N LEU A 71 -8.03 -7.72 12.61
CA LEU A 71 -9.30 -8.20 12.10
C LEU A 71 -9.06 -9.13 10.91
N LEU A 72 -9.52 -10.38 11.03
CA LEU A 72 -9.43 -11.34 9.93
C LEU A 72 -10.66 -11.22 9.04
N ILE A 73 -10.48 -10.52 7.91
CA ILE A 73 -11.54 -10.30 6.95
C ILE A 73 -11.75 -11.57 6.14
N GLN A 74 -12.89 -12.22 6.33
CA GLN A 74 -13.24 -13.43 5.58
C GLN A 74 -13.83 -13.11 4.22
N GLN A 75 -14.68 -12.07 4.16
CA GLN A 75 -15.34 -11.68 2.93
C GLN A 75 -15.76 -10.22 2.93
N ILE A 76 -15.57 -9.54 1.81
CA ILE A 76 -16.27 -8.31 1.42
C ILE A 76 -16.76 -8.53 0.00
N ALA A 77 -18.07 -8.63 -0.18
CA ALA A 77 -18.64 -9.05 -1.45
C ALA A 77 -19.86 -8.21 -1.85
N TYR A 78 -19.91 -7.87 -3.13
CA TYR A 78 -21.06 -7.25 -3.78
C TYR A 78 -21.04 -7.61 -5.27
N ARG A 79 -21.96 -8.45 -5.73
CA ARG A 79 -22.08 -8.86 -7.15
C ARG A 79 -20.69 -9.18 -7.77
N ASP A 80 -20.43 -8.68 -8.99
CA ASP A 80 -19.15 -8.79 -9.71
C ASP A 80 -18.22 -7.59 -9.43
N TRP A 81 -18.17 -7.14 -8.18
CA TRP A 81 -17.30 -6.07 -7.74
C TRP A 81 -16.09 -6.61 -6.98
N VAL A 82 -14.99 -5.88 -7.04
CA VAL A 82 -13.75 -6.21 -6.35
C VAL A 82 -13.39 -5.11 -5.35
N VAL A 83 -12.80 -5.50 -4.23
CA VAL A 83 -12.16 -4.59 -3.29
C VAL A 83 -10.82 -4.17 -3.89
N VAL A 84 -10.67 -2.88 -4.20
CA VAL A 84 -9.44 -2.39 -4.84
C VAL A 84 -8.35 -2.06 -3.84
N ASN A 85 -8.69 -1.62 -2.64
CA ASN A 85 -7.73 -1.33 -1.57
C ASN A 85 -7.53 -2.54 -0.61
N GLN A 86 -7.50 -3.76 -1.15
CA GLN A 86 -7.40 -5.01 -0.38
C GLN A 86 -6.18 -5.02 0.56
N HIS A 87 -5.05 -4.45 0.13
CA HIS A 87 -3.84 -4.35 0.95
C HIS A 87 -4.08 -3.58 2.25
N MET A 88 -4.88 -2.48 2.22
CA MET A 88 -5.26 -1.72 3.41
C MET A 88 -6.28 -2.47 4.26
N VAL A 89 -7.26 -3.13 3.62
CA VAL A 89 -8.31 -3.90 4.30
C VAL A 89 -7.71 -5.07 5.07
N ASN A 90 -6.72 -5.74 4.53
CA ASN A 90 -6.02 -6.85 5.18
C ASN A 90 -5.20 -6.44 6.41
N GLN A 91 -4.96 -5.14 6.60
CA GLN A 91 -4.20 -4.58 7.73
C GLN A 91 -5.09 -4.05 8.85
N TRP A 92 -6.41 -4.21 8.75
CA TRP A 92 -7.31 -3.67 9.77
C TRP A 92 -7.06 -4.31 11.13
N VAL A 93 -7.06 -3.46 12.14
CA VAL A 93 -7.06 -3.83 13.54
C VAL A 93 -8.34 -3.33 14.21
N TYR A 94 -8.78 -3.96 15.27
CA TYR A 94 -9.91 -3.45 16.03
C TYR A 94 -9.54 -2.10 16.66
N ALA A 95 -10.19 -1.04 16.23
CA ALA A 95 -10.00 0.33 16.70
C ALA A 95 -11.37 1.06 16.70
N PRO A 96 -12.09 1.06 17.81
CA PRO A 96 -13.50 1.51 17.87
C PRO A 96 -13.70 2.98 17.51
N THR A 97 -12.65 3.80 17.61
CA THR A 97 -12.65 5.21 17.23
C THR A 97 -12.35 5.44 15.76
N LYS A 98 -11.79 4.43 15.06
CA LYS A 98 -11.38 4.53 13.65
C LYS A 98 -12.51 4.11 12.74
N ASN A 99 -12.77 4.90 11.70
CA ASN A 99 -13.68 4.55 10.62
C ASN A 99 -12.88 4.01 9.43
N TYR A 100 -13.06 2.73 9.10
CA TYR A 100 -12.36 2.09 7.99
C TYR A 100 -13.05 2.32 6.66
N ARG A 101 -12.27 2.37 5.59
CA ARG A 101 -12.79 2.55 4.23
C ARG A 101 -12.48 1.34 3.37
N VAL A 102 -13.50 0.87 2.67
CA VAL A 102 -13.41 -0.11 1.58
C VAL A 102 -13.69 0.61 0.28
N ASP A 103 -12.75 0.59 -0.64
CA ASP A 103 -12.95 1.09 -1.99
C ASP A 103 -13.24 -0.10 -2.92
N MET A 104 -14.32 -0.04 -3.68
CA MET A 104 -14.74 -1.10 -4.60
C MET A 104 -14.99 -0.54 -6.00
N CYS A 105 -14.75 -1.37 -7.01
CA CYS A 105 -15.17 -1.08 -8.39
C CYS A 105 -15.65 -2.35 -9.10
N ALA A 106 -16.33 -2.19 -10.23
CA ALA A 106 -16.72 -3.32 -11.07
C ALA A 106 -15.47 -4.09 -11.53
N LYS A 107 -15.54 -5.43 -11.53
CA LYS A 107 -14.42 -6.31 -11.89
C LYS A 107 -13.87 -6.01 -13.30
N GLU A 108 -14.75 -5.74 -14.23
CA GLU A 108 -14.37 -5.38 -15.61
C GLU A 108 -13.54 -4.10 -15.65
N GLU A 109 -13.97 -3.06 -14.94
CA GLU A 109 -13.24 -1.79 -14.84
C GLU A 109 -11.88 -1.97 -14.16
N TYR A 110 -11.81 -2.74 -13.08
CA TYR A 110 -10.56 -3.08 -12.41
C TYR A 110 -9.60 -3.78 -13.37
N THR A 111 -10.07 -4.83 -14.07
CA THR A 111 -9.26 -5.59 -15.02
C THR A 111 -8.75 -4.72 -16.16
N ALA A 112 -9.61 -3.86 -16.72
CA ALA A 112 -9.21 -2.93 -17.78
C ALA A 112 -8.12 -1.95 -17.32
N ARG A 113 -8.21 -1.43 -16.10
CA ARG A 113 -7.18 -0.53 -15.53
C ARG A 113 -5.88 -1.26 -15.24
N VAL A 114 -5.92 -2.48 -14.71
CA VAL A 114 -4.73 -3.33 -14.52
C VAL A 114 -4.01 -3.51 -15.85
N GLU A 115 -4.74 -3.90 -16.89
CA GLU A 115 -4.16 -4.08 -18.23
C GLU A 115 -3.56 -2.78 -18.79
N GLN A 116 -4.27 -1.65 -18.64
CA GLN A 116 -3.78 -0.34 -19.08
C GLN A 116 -2.44 0.04 -18.42
N PHE A 117 -2.34 -0.03 -17.09
CA PHE A 117 -1.10 0.30 -16.38
C PHE A 117 0.02 -0.68 -16.73
N TYR A 118 -0.33 -1.96 -16.88
CA TYR A 118 0.61 -2.99 -17.27
C TYR A 118 1.21 -2.70 -18.66
N GLN A 119 0.38 -2.33 -19.64
CA GLN A 119 0.82 -1.97 -20.97
C GLN A 119 1.69 -0.70 -20.98
N ILE A 120 1.37 0.30 -20.15
CA ILE A 120 2.22 1.49 -19.97
C ILE A 120 3.60 1.07 -19.49
N GLY A 121 3.70 0.31 -18.39
CA GLY A 121 4.98 -0.11 -17.84
C GLY A 121 5.76 -1.02 -18.78
N LYS A 122 5.11 -1.98 -19.42
CA LYS A 122 5.72 -2.89 -20.40
C LYS A 122 6.28 -2.15 -21.62
N THR A 123 5.55 -1.17 -22.12
CA THR A 123 5.99 -0.34 -23.25
C THR A 123 7.25 0.46 -22.88
N ASN A 124 7.27 1.08 -21.70
CA ASN A 124 8.44 1.81 -21.21
C ASN A 124 9.65 0.88 -20.98
N ALA A 125 9.46 -0.26 -20.33
CA ALA A 125 10.52 -1.24 -20.11
C ALA A 125 11.11 -1.74 -21.43
N LYS A 126 10.24 -2.06 -22.42
CA LYS A 126 10.67 -2.48 -23.75
C LYS A 126 11.44 -1.39 -24.52
N ALA A 127 10.97 -0.14 -24.45
CA ALA A 127 11.65 0.99 -25.08
C ALA A 127 13.07 1.17 -24.51
N LYS A 128 13.22 1.13 -23.16
CA LYS A 128 14.52 1.21 -22.48
C LYS A 128 15.43 0.03 -22.84
N TYR A 129 14.89 -1.19 -22.89
CA TYR A 129 15.62 -2.38 -23.34
C TYR A 129 16.13 -2.21 -24.76
N THR A 130 15.27 -1.79 -25.68
CA THR A 130 15.63 -1.60 -27.10
C THR A 130 16.73 -0.54 -27.26
N SER A 131 16.62 0.59 -26.55
CA SER A 131 17.61 1.66 -26.54
C SER A 131 18.96 1.17 -25.99
N ALA A 132 18.97 0.47 -24.85
CA ALA A 132 20.17 -0.08 -24.24
C ALA A 132 20.87 -1.10 -25.18
N MET A 133 20.09 -1.97 -25.82
CA MET A 133 20.63 -2.94 -26.80
C MET A 133 21.21 -2.27 -28.03
N ALA A 134 20.59 -1.20 -28.54
CA ALA A 134 21.11 -0.43 -29.67
C ALA A 134 22.46 0.25 -29.33
N GLN A 135 22.55 0.88 -28.15
CA GLN A 135 23.79 1.48 -27.67
C GLN A 135 24.90 0.43 -27.48
N LEU A 136 24.55 -0.73 -26.90
CA LEU A 136 25.50 -1.83 -26.72
C LEU A 136 26.03 -2.34 -28.05
N LYS A 137 25.18 -2.47 -29.07
CA LYS A 137 25.55 -2.88 -30.43
C LYS A 137 26.50 -1.86 -31.07
N GLN A 138 26.18 -0.58 -30.96
CA GLN A 138 27.03 0.51 -31.48
C GLN A 138 28.43 0.48 -30.87
N LEU A 139 28.54 0.34 -29.52
CA LEU A 139 29.84 0.25 -28.84
C LEU A 139 30.70 -0.93 -29.35
N LYS A 140 30.06 -2.05 -29.70
CA LYS A 140 30.72 -3.21 -30.26
C LYS A 140 31.23 -2.92 -31.70
N GLU A 141 30.38 -2.33 -32.54
CA GLU A 141 30.70 -1.96 -33.93
C GLU A 141 31.83 -0.92 -34.01
N GLU A 142 31.86 0.02 -33.07
CA GLU A 142 32.95 1.01 -32.94
C GLU A 142 34.25 0.44 -32.37
N GLY A 143 34.30 -0.86 -32.06
CA GLY A 143 35.49 -1.49 -31.47
C GLY A 143 35.79 -1.09 -30.02
N LYS A 144 34.86 -0.37 -29.36
CA LYS A 144 34.99 0.09 -27.96
C LYS A 144 34.70 -1.00 -26.94
N MET A 145 34.22 -2.18 -27.39
CA MET A 145 33.87 -3.30 -26.55
C MET A 145 34.24 -4.63 -27.17
N ASN A 146 34.92 -5.51 -26.41
CA ASN A 146 35.21 -6.86 -26.83
C ASN A 146 33.96 -7.78 -26.75
N SER A 147 34.07 -8.96 -27.40
CA SER A 147 32.94 -9.91 -27.50
C SER A 147 32.45 -10.42 -26.15
N ASP A 148 33.36 -10.71 -25.20
CA ASP A 148 32.99 -11.26 -23.90
C ASP A 148 32.21 -10.22 -23.06
N ARG A 149 32.69 -8.99 -23.02
CA ARG A 149 32.02 -7.87 -22.33
C ARG A 149 30.67 -7.55 -22.97
N TYR A 150 30.59 -7.65 -24.32
CA TYR A 150 29.31 -7.51 -25.01
C TYR A 150 28.28 -8.58 -24.57
N MET A 151 28.70 -9.84 -24.54
CA MET A 151 27.83 -10.95 -24.14
C MET A 151 27.39 -10.84 -22.67
N GLN A 152 28.31 -10.41 -21.80
CA GLN A 152 27.97 -10.16 -20.40
C GLN A 152 26.92 -9.03 -20.25
N ARG A 153 27.16 -7.86 -20.86
CA ARG A 153 26.24 -6.72 -20.81
C ARG A 153 24.87 -7.06 -21.43
N ARG A 154 24.84 -7.84 -22.50
CA ARG A 154 23.58 -8.32 -23.09
C ARG A 154 22.76 -9.15 -22.10
N LYS A 155 23.42 -10.05 -21.35
CA LYS A 155 22.74 -10.83 -20.30
C LYS A 155 22.20 -9.93 -19.17
N GLU A 156 22.96 -8.93 -18.76
CA GLU A 156 22.53 -7.97 -17.74
C GLU A 156 21.30 -7.16 -18.19
N ILE A 157 21.30 -6.65 -19.43
CA ILE A 157 20.16 -5.93 -20.02
C ILE A 157 18.92 -6.84 -20.10
N GLN A 158 19.09 -8.12 -20.49
CA GLN A 158 17.99 -9.08 -20.51
C GLN A 158 17.45 -9.36 -19.10
N ALA A 159 18.35 -9.53 -18.12
CA ALA A 159 17.96 -9.73 -16.73
C ALA A 159 17.17 -8.51 -16.20
N ALA A 160 17.61 -7.28 -16.53
CA ALA A 160 16.90 -6.06 -16.16
C ALA A 160 15.47 -5.98 -16.73
N LEU A 161 15.27 -6.47 -17.98
CA LEU A 161 13.91 -6.56 -18.56
C LEU A 161 13.02 -7.55 -17.81
N ASN A 162 13.56 -8.70 -17.40
CA ASN A 162 12.81 -9.69 -16.62
C ASN A 162 12.44 -9.11 -15.23
N THR A 163 13.40 -8.45 -14.57
CA THR A 163 13.14 -7.76 -13.30
C THR A 163 12.07 -6.68 -13.45
N ALA A 164 12.09 -5.92 -14.55
CA ALA A 164 11.04 -4.93 -14.81
C ALA A 164 9.64 -5.57 -14.88
N GLN A 165 9.55 -6.78 -15.47
CA GLN A 165 8.30 -7.53 -15.53
C GLN A 165 7.82 -7.91 -14.11
N GLU A 166 8.69 -8.48 -13.28
CA GLU A 166 8.39 -8.85 -11.89
C GLU A 166 7.93 -7.64 -11.07
N MET A 167 8.57 -6.47 -11.28
CA MET A 167 8.19 -5.23 -10.64
C MET A 167 6.78 -4.76 -11.05
N LEU A 168 6.41 -4.90 -12.32
CA LEU A 168 5.06 -4.55 -12.77
C LEU A 168 4.00 -5.43 -12.11
N ASP A 169 4.25 -6.73 -11.96
CA ASP A 169 3.34 -7.65 -11.29
C ASP A 169 3.05 -7.25 -9.83
N CYS A 170 4.07 -6.69 -9.14
CA CYS A 170 3.94 -6.23 -7.76
C CYS A 170 3.26 -4.86 -7.63
N TYR A 171 3.60 -3.89 -8.49
CA TYR A 171 3.23 -2.49 -8.27
C TYR A 171 2.01 -2.02 -9.07
N VAL A 172 1.68 -2.65 -10.20
CA VAL A 172 0.47 -2.29 -10.96
C VAL A 172 -0.81 -2.42 -10.12
N PRO A 173 -1.03 -3.51 -9.35
CA PRO A 173 -2.20 -3.60 -8.48
C PRO A 173 -2.31 -2.46 -7.47
N LEU A 174 -1.18 -2.00 -6.90
CA LEU A 174 -1.15 -0.89 -5.93
C LEU A 174 -1.52 0.45 -6.59
N LEU A 175 -1.02 0.71 -7.81
CA LEU A 175 -1.36 1.91 -8.58
C LEU A 175 -2.84 1.93 -9.00
N VAL A 176 -3.39 0.78 -9.37
CA VAL A 176 -4.82 0.66 -9.71
C VAL A 176 -5.71 0.82 -8.48
N ALA A 177 -5.22 0.47 -7.30
CA ALA A 177 -5.94 0.61 -6.03
C ALA A 177 -6.13 2.07 -5.58
N ILE A 178 -5.40 3.02 -6.17
CA ILE A 178 -5.50 4.44 -5.82
C ILE A 178 -6.91 4.95 -6.12
N ASN A 179 -7.59 5.50 -5.08
CA ASN A 179 -8.86 6.19 -5.24
C ASN A 179 -8.61 7.70 -5.37
N THR A 180 -8.76 8.21 -6.58
CA THR A 180 -8.45 9.61 -6.90
C THR A 180 -9.38 10.63 -6.23
N ASP A 181 -10.51 10.19 -5.68
CA ASP A 181 -11.45 11.05 -4.97
C ASP A 181 -10.88 11.62 -3.66
N TYR A 182 -9.81 10.99 -3.15
CA TYR A 182 -9.16 11.34 -1.87
C TYR A 182 -7.76 11.90 -2.07
N LEU A 183 -7.36 12.17 -3.32
CA LEU A 183 -6.07 12.78 -3.63
C LEU A 183 -6.14 14.30 -3.60
N GLU A 184 -5.04 14.92 -3.20
CA GLU A 184 -4.84 16.36 -3.37
C GLU A 184 -4.81 16.72 -4.86
N PRO A 185 -5.15 17.98 -5.25
CA PRO A 185 -5.26 18.36 -6.65
C PRO A 185 -4.03 18.03 -7.50
N ILE A 186 -2.84 18.25 -6.98
CA ILE A 186 -1.58 17.96 -7.69
C ILE A 186 -1.34 16.46 -7.86
N GLU A 187 -1.68 15.66 -6.85
CA GLU A 187 -1.58 14.20 -6.90
C GLU A 187 -2.59 13.63 -7.90
N LYS A 188 -3.80 14.19 -7.93
CA LYS A 188 -4.84 13.83 -8.89
C LYS A 188 -4.38 14.12 -10.33
N GLN A 189 -3.72 15.27 -10.55
CA GLN A 189 -3.14 15.61 -11.83
C GLN A 189 -2.01 14.63 -12.20
N ALA A 190 -1.11 14.31 -11.26
CA ALA A 190 -0.06 13.33 -11.49
C ALA A 190 -0.63 11.94 -11.84
N GLN A 191 -1.66 11.49 -11.13
CA GLN A 191 -2.32 10.21 -11.43
C GLN A 191 -3.00 10.21 -12.80
N GLN A 192 -3.57 11.32 -13.24
CA GLN A 192 -4.12 11.46 -14.61
C GLN A 192 -3.02 11.32 -15.66
N LEU A 193 -1.85 11.95 -15.45
CA LEU A 193 -0.70 11.82 -16.35
C LEU A 193 -0.18 10.38 -16.40
N VAL A 194 -0.09 9.70 -15.25
CA VAL A 194 0.27 8.27 -15.21
C VAL A 194 -0.72 7.43 -16.03
N THR A 195 -2.01 7.66 -15.90
CA THR A 195 -3.05 6.96 -16.67
C THR A 195 -2.93 7.20 -18.18
N GLN A 196 -2.43 8.38 -18.59
CA GLN A 196 -2.14 8.72 -19.99
C GLN A 196 -0.79 8.19 -20.49
N GLY A 197 0.00 7.54 -19.65
CA GLY A 197 1.36 7.10 -19.98
C GLY A 197 2.42 8.19 -20.01
N LYS A 198 2.08 9.42 -19.57
CA LYS A 198 2.97 10.59 -19.52
C LYS A 198 3.79 10.59 -18.23
N LEU A 199 4.63 9.55 -18.06
CA LEU A 199 5.29 9.27 -16.79
C LEU A 199 6.31 10.36 -16.42
N ASP A 200 7.04 10.92 -17.40
CA ASP A 200 8.03 11.98 -17.14
C ASP A 200 7.35 13.25 -16.61
N GLU A 201 6.18 13.62 -17.17
CA GLU A 201 5.39 14.76 -16.70
C GLU A 201 4.85 14.51 -15.28
N ALA A 202 4.36 13.30 -15.00
CA ALA A 202 3.88 12.92 -13.67
C ALA A 202 5.00 12.97 -12.62
N ILE A 203 6.18 12.45 -12.95
CA ILE A 203 7.37 12.48 -12.10
C ILE A 203 7.79 13.93 -11.83
N GLY A 204 7.79 14.79 -12.86
CA GLY A 204 8.10 16.21 -12.69
C GLY A 204 7.17 16.93 -11.70
N LEU A 205 5.88 16.55 -11.64
CA LEU A 205 4.97 17.08 -10.61
C LEU A 205 5.38 16.64 -9.21
N TYR A 206 5.73 15.36 -9.01
CA TYR A 206 6.18 14.87 -7.71
C TYR A 206 7.53 15.48 -7.27
N GLU A 207 8.47 15.64 -8.21
CA GLU A 207 9.75 16.30 -7.95
C GLU A 207 9.55 17.78 -7.55
N GLY A 208 8.56 18.46 -8.17
CA GLY A 208 8.18 19.83 -7.81
C GLY A 208 7.67 19.97 -6.37
N LEU A 209 7.13 18.91 -5.78
CA LEU A 209 6.73 18.86 -4.35
C LEU A 209 7.92 18.78 -3.38
N GLN A 210 9.14 18.58 -3.90
CA GLN A 210 10.38 18.42 -3.11
C GLN A 210 10.24 17.36 -1.99
N LEU A 211 9.49 16.28 -2.26
CA LEU A 211 9.14 15.25 -1.27
C LEU A 211 10.35 14.64 -0.57
N GLU A 212 11.44 14.42 -1.30
CA GLU A 212 12.68 13.89 -0.72
C GLU A 212 13.30 14.83 0.33
N LYS A 213 13.29 16.16 0.04
CA LYS A 213 13.83 17.16 0.95
C LYS A 213 12.94 17.33 2.17
N ARG A 214 11.62 17.36 1.97
CA ARG A 214 10.63 17.43 3.05
C ARG A 214 10.74 16.22 3.96
N LEU A 215 10.73 15.00 3.38
CA LEU A 215 10.88 13.76 4.14
C LEU A 215 12.21 13.74 4.93
N ALA A 216 13.33 14.14 4.32
CA ALA A 216 14.63 14.19 4.99
C ALA A 216 14.67 15.23 6.12
N HIS A 217 14.04 16.40 5.92
CA HIS A 217 13.93 17.45 6.93
C HIS A 217 13.10 16.94 8.13
N ASP A 218 11.93 16.38 7.87
CA ASP A 218 10.99 15.93 8.90
C ASP A 218 11.55 14.72 9.68
N LEU A 219 12.28 13.81 9.01
CA LEU A 219 13.03 12.74 9.68
C LEU A 219 14.15 13.26 10.59
N GLY A 220 14.78 14.40 10.24
CA GLY A 220 15.78 15.07 11.09
C GLY A 220 15.19 15.69 12.37
N LEU A 221 13.91 16.07 12.35
CA LEU A 221 13.18 16.69 13.46
C LEU A 221 12.49 15.68 14.41
N LYS A 222 12.75 14.42 14.31
CA LYS A 222 12.10 13.20 14.85
C LYS A 222 11.49 13.21 16.26
N LYS A 223 11.40 14.32 16.96
CA LYS A 223 10.80 14.40 18.31
C LYS A 223 9.47 15.14 18.41
N GLN A 224 8.98 15.78 17.34
CA GLN A 224 7.79 16.65 17.43
C GLN A 224 6.71 16.43 16.35
N TRP A 225 6.93 15.61 15.30
CA TRP A 225 6.09 15.67 14.08
C TRP A 225 5.72 14.30 13.48
N ASP A 226 5.38 13.31 14.30
CA ASP A 226 4.96 11.98 13.79
C ASP A 226 3.72 12.08 12.85
N GLU A 227 2.79 13.00 13.10
CA GLU A 227 1.58 13.16 12.29
C GLU A 227 1.86 13.72 10.88
N ASP A 228 2.80 14.66 10.73
CA ASP A 228 3.12 15.27 9.44
C ASP A 228 3.85 14.27 8.53
N ILE A 229 4.75 13.46 9.07
CA ILE A 229 5.44 12.40 8.35
C ILE A 229 4.43 11.36 7.87
N GLU A 230 3.53 10.90 8.74
CA GLU A 230 2.50 9.93 8.40
C GLU A 230 1.57 10.42 7.28
N SER A 231 1.24 11.71 7.25
CA SER A 231 0.40 12.30 6.20
C SER A 231 1.09 12.34 4.83
N MET A 232 2.42 12.47 4.80
CA MET A 232 3.20 12.60 3.56
C MET A 232 3.54 11.23 2.94
N ILE A 233 3.68 10.17 3.73
CA ILE A 233 4.11 8.85 3.27
C ILE A 233 3.32 8.34 2.06
N PRO A 234 1.97 8.37 2.02
CA PRO A 234 1.23 7.89 0.86
C PRO A 234 1.59 8.59 -0.44
N THR A 235 1.92 9.88 -0.40
CA THR A 235 2.34 10.65 -1.57
C THR A 235 3.73 10.20 -2.05
N VAL A 236 4.65 9.97 -1.10
CA VAL A 236 6.01 9.48 -1.41
C VAL A 236 5.95 8.06 -1.98
N GLU A 237 5.07 7.19 -1.45
CA GLU A 237 4.85 5.85 -1.98
C GLU A 237 4.35 5.88 -3.43
N ARG A 238 3.36 6.73 -3.74
CA ARG A 238 2.86 6.91 -5.12
C ARG A 238 3.94 7.41 -6.07
N TYR A 239 4.78 8.32 -5.61
CA TYR A 239 5.93 8.77 -6.40
C TYR A 239 6.89 7.62 -6.68
N ALA A 240 7.28 6.84 -5.65
CA ALA A 240 8.15 5.67 -5.82
C ALA A 240 7.54 4.62 -6.77
N GLN A 241 6.25 4.32 -6.65
CA GLN A 241 5.54 3.42 -7.55
C GLN A 241 5.49 3.93 -9.00
N THR A 242 5.37 5.24 -9.20
CA THR A 242 5.41 5.87 -10.53
C THR A 242 6.80 5.73 -11.17
N LEU A 243 7.87 5.88 -10.37
CA LEU A 243 9.25 5.63 -10.81
C LEU A 243 9.46 4.16 -11.20
N VAL A 244 8.86 3.22 -10.45
CA VAL A 244 8.89 1.79 -10.82
C VAL A 244 8.21 1.58 -12.18
N LEU A 245 7.05 2.18 -12.41
CA LEU A 245 6.33 2.07 -13.68
C LEU A 245 7.11 2.70 -14.85
N GLN A 246 7.84 3.80 -14.61
CA GLN A 246 8.74 4.39 -15.59
C GLN A 246 9.88 3.44 -15.96
N GLY A 247 10.37 2.64 -15.02
CA GLY A 247 11.43 1.65 -15.20
C GLY A 247 12.81 2.27 -15.49
N GLY A 248 13.81 1.40 -15.58
CA GLY A 248 15.22 1.75 -15.82
C GLY A 248 16.01 1.99 -14.53
N GLU A 249 17.33 1.87 -14.64
CA GLU A 249 18.24 1.83 -13.49
C GLU A 249 18.11 3.03 -12.56
N GLU A 250 18.09 4.25 -13.13
CA GLU A 250 17.99 5.49 -12.34
C GLU A 250 16.64 5.61 -11.62
N SER A 251 15.53 5.28 -12.30
CA SER A 251 14.19 5.32 -11.71
C SER A 251 14.06 4.28 -10.59
N TYR A 252 14.60 3.08 -10.80
CA TYR A 252 14.61 2.05 -9.74
C TYR A 252 15.49 2.45 -8.57
N ARG A 253 16.65 3.07 -8.81
CA ARG A 253 17.51 3.59 -7.75
C ARG A 253 16.76 4.63 -6.91
N LYS A 254 16.14 5.63 -7.54
CA LYS A 254 15.33 6.65 -6.84
C LYS A 254 14.16 6.03 -6.08
N ALA A 255 13.43 5.09 -6.68
CA ALA A 255 12.33 4.40 -6.01
C ALA A 255 12.82 3.64 -4.77
N GLY A 256 13.93 2.93 -4.87
CA GLY A 256 14.55 2.20 -3.76
C GLY A 256 14.96 3.12 -2.60
N ASP A 257 15.57 4.26 -2.90
CA ASP A 257 15.93 5.26 -1.91
C ASP A 257 14.70 5.81 -1.16
N LEU A 258 13.58 6.01 -1.87
CA LEU A 258 12.33 6.46 -1.28
C LEU A 258 11.70 5.38 -0.39
N PHE A 259 11.55 4.14 -0.87
CA PHE A 259 11.01 3.03 -0.07
C PHE A 259 11.86 2.78 1.17
N LYS A 260 13.20 2.86 1.05
CA LYS A 260 14.11 2.71 2.19
C LYS A 260 13.90 3.80 3.23
N LYS A 261 13.83 5.07 2.81
CA LYS A 261 13.55 6.20 3.71
C LYS A 261 12.21 6.03 4.44
N ILE A 262 11.17 5.56 3.75
CA ILE A 262 9.87 5.27 4.36
C ILE A 262 10.00 4.17 5.43
N ALA A 263 10.68 3.06 5.13
CA ALA A 263 10.91 1.97 6.07
C ALA A 263 11.73 2.42 7.29
N ASP A 264 12.80 3.20 7.07
CA ASP A 264 13.65 3.73 8.14
C ASP A 264 12.96 4.78 9.01
N SER A 265 11.99 5.51 8.45
CA SER A 265 11.17 6.47 9.22
C SER A 265 10.25 5.79 10.22
N SER A 266 9.83 4.58 9.93
CA SER A 266 8.89 3.81 10.74
C SER A 266 9.43 2.38 11.00
N PRO A 267 10.52 2.23 11.76
CA PRO A 267 11.25 0.96 11.89
C PRO A 267 10.42 -0.16 12.53
N THR A 268 9.36 0.19 13.25
CA THR A 268 8.41 -0.76 13.87
C THR A 268 7.20 -1.07 12.98
N HIS A 269 7.07 -0.39 11.84
CA HIS A 269 5.92 -0.60 10.95
C HIS A 269 6.18 -1.80 10.04
N MET A 270 5.49 -2.90 10.29
CA MET A 270 5.69 -4.19 9.62
C MET A 270 5.60 -4.06 8.08
N ASP A 271 4.53 -3.42 7.59
CA ASP A 271 4.26 -3.38 6.15
C ASP A 271 5.29 -2.54 5.39
N ARG A 272 5.71 -1.39 5.91
CA ARG A 272 6.74 -0.54 5.28
C ARG A 272 8.10 -1.24 5.19
N ASN A 273 8.46 -1.99 6.23
CA ASN A 273 9.66 -2.81 6.19
C ASN A 273 9.52 -3.95 5.16
N ALA A 274 8.34 -4.59 5.08
CA ALA A 274 8.07 -5.63 4.09
C ALA A 274 8.07 -5.09 2.65
N ASP A 275 7.51 -3.91 2.42
CA ASP A 275 7.47 -3.26 1.10
C ASP A 275 8.87 -2.93 0.58
N TYR A 276 9.72 -2.34 1.43
CA TYR A 276 11.11 -2.11 1.03
C TYR A 276 11.87 -3.43 0.84
N ALA A 277 11.65 -4.43 1.70
CA ALA A 277 12.27 -5.74 1.56
C ALA A 277 11.89 -6.42 0.23
N ASN A 278 10.61 -6.37 -0.16
CA ASN A 278 10.12 -6.85 -1.45
C ASN A 278 10.82 -6.12 -2.61
N PHE A 279 10.88 -4.79 -2.55
CA PHE A 279 11.58 -3.99 -3.57
C PHE A 279 13.06 -4.41 -3.68
N ALA A 280 13.78 -4.47 -2.56
CA ALA A 280 15.20 -4.86 -2.51
C ALA A 280 15.42 -6.28 -3.04
N TYR A 281 14.52 -7.23 -2.72
CA TYR A 281 14.57 -8.59 -3.25
C TYR A 281 14.49 -8.62 -4.78
N HIS A 282 13.54 -7.91 -5.38
CA HIS A 282 13.38 -7.83 -6.83
C HIS A 282 14.58 -7.12 -7.50
N GLN A 283 15.23 -6.17 -6.81
CA GLN A 283 16.48 -5.54 -7.24
C GLN A 283 17.72 -6.42 -6.98
N ARG A 284 17.54 -7.66 -6.47
CA ARG A 284 18.60 -8.60 -6.09
C ARG A 284 19.56 -8.07 -5.01
N ASN A 285 19.13 -7.09 -4.25
CA ASN A 285 19.79 -6.66 -3.02
C ASN A 285 19.33 -7.54 -1.85
N PHE A 286 19.81 -8.76 -1.82
CA PHE A 286 19.38 -9.77 -0.84
C PHE A 286 19.78 -9.41 0.58
N THR A 287 20.84 -8.64 0.79
CA THR A 287 21.28 -8.18 2.11
C THR A 287 20.25 -7.24 2.73
N ASP A 288 19.83 -6.22 2.00
CA ASP A 288 18.78 -5.33 2.48
C ASP A 288 17.44 -6.08 2.60
N ALA A 289 17.07 -6.91 1.62
CA ALA A 289 15.84 -7.68 1.67
C ALA A 289 15.77 -8.53 2.95
N GLU A 290 16.82 -9.31 3.28
CA GLU A 290 16.88 -10.10 4.49
C GLU A 290 16.75 -9.25 5.76
N THR A 291 17.46 -8.12 5.81
CA THR A 291 17.46 -7.21 6.95
C THR A 291 16.06 -6.67 7.24
N TYR A 292 15.38 -6.20 6.22
CA TYR A 292 14.06 -5.56 6.39
C TYR A 292 12.93 -6.59 6.53
N TYR A 293 13.03 -7.79 5.93
CA TYR A 293 12.12 -8.89 6.26
C TYR A 293 12.25 -9.33 7.72
N LYS A 294 13.47 -9.39 8.27
CA LYS A 294 13.66 -9.68 9.70
C LYS A 294 12.99 -8.63 10.57
N LYS A 295 13.17 -7.34 10.29
CA LYS A 295 12.48 -6.26 11.00
C LYS A 295 10.95 -6.43 10.92
N ALA A 296 10.39 -6.68 9.73
CA ALA A 296 8.96 -6.89 9.55
C ALA A 296 8.43 -8.08 10.37
N ILE A 297 9.14 -9.21 10.37
CA ILE A 297 8.78 -10.42 11.12
C ILE A 297 8.89 -10.20 12.64
N GLU A 298 9.93 -9.53 13.10
CA GLU A 298 10.16 -9.25 14.53
C GLU A 298 8.99 -8.46 15.10
N HIS A 299 8.54 -7.42 14.39
CA HIS A 299 7.41 -6.62 14.83
C HIS A 299 6.06 -7.37 14.71
N SER A 300 5.92 -8.31 13.77
CA SER A 300 4.76 -9.20 13.73
C SER A 300 4.71 -10.16 14.92
N LYS A 301 5.87 -10.67 15.38
CA LYS A 301 5.98 -11.56 16.54
C LYS A 301 5.71 -10.83 17.86
N HIS A 302 6.15 -9.59 18.01
CA HIS A 302 5.85 -8.79 19.20
C HIS A 302 4.34 -8.59 19.38
N LEU A 303 3.59 -8.39 18.29
CA LEU A 303 2.13 -8.38 18.31
C LEU A 303 1.56 -9.73 18.78
N MET A 304 2.12 -10.86 18.33
CA MET A 304 1.69 -12.21 18.74
C MET A 304 2.05 -12.52 20.19
N ILE A 305 3.24 -12.17 20.65
CA ILE A 305 3.69 -12.42 22.04
C ILE A 305 2.88 -11.55 23.02
N TRP A 306 2.59 -10.30 22.66
CA TRP A 306 1.73 -9.43 23.46
C TRP A 306 0.30 -9.99 23.56
N LEU A 307 -0.25 -10.52 22.46
CA LEU A 307 -1.57 -11.20 22.42
C LEU A 307 -1.59 -12.52 23.25
N ILE A 308 -0.47 -13.23 23.32
CA ILE A 308 -0.36 -14.47 24.13
C ILE A 308 -0.12 -14.14 25.62
N GLY A 309 0.63 -13.08 25.93
CA GLY A 309 0.94 -12.66 27.31
C GLY A 309 -0.26 -12.09 28.08
N ILE A 310 -1.32 -11.68 27.39
CA ILE A 310 -2.59 -11.24 28.01
C ILE A 310 -3.49 -12.46 28.37
N ARG A 311 -3.17 -13.66 27.91
CA ARG A 311 -3.95 -14.90 28.18
C ARG A 311 -3.48 -15.68 29.42
N ASN A 312 -2.44 -15.25 30.10
CA ASN A 312 -1.98 -15.77 31.40
C ASN A 312 -2.14 -14.68 32.47
#